data_438a32caca8b0e4ed7d31af33c86319b
#
_entry.id   438a32caca8b0e4ed7d31af33c86319b
#
_cell.length_a   1.000
_cell.length_b   1.000
_cell.length_c   1.000
_cell.angle_alpha   90.00
_cell.angle_beta   90.00
_cell.angle_gamma   90.00
#
_symmetry.space_group_name_H-M   'P 1'
#
loop_
_entity.id
_entity.type
_entity.pdbx_description
1 polymer ?
#
loop_
_entity_poly.entity_id
_entity_poly.type
_entity_poly.pdbx_seq_one_letter_code
_entity_poly.pdbx_strand_id
1 'polypeptide(L)'
;RYIEIAAAAAARTPRAGDLFFQPLYNNRTVDNPVPERIYAAELNCRLTGPVVDFQAAFFAAMTLDGIETRTYYDDMASVYCDMAVTGVGRMSCGAEAAADIRLSYRWLLSLAASAGCYEYIRDPRVTVLSDVDNSAVDVQAVSRMGGCETGGAPQLTALAEIAWFGPKGWGCRASAGYAGRRYVEPMPLRRTDRIAGQGGITREFFDAFTRQERLPDAFTLDAALFKSFRFERSRLTASLMLRNLTGEADTVYGGYESLRVRRIRPGDDTLYAPHASRCTYAWPRSFYLTISYRF
;
A
#
# COMPACT_ATOMS: atom_id res chain seq x y z
N ARG A 1 -31.90 8.35 -3.80
CA ARG A 1 -30.85 8.80 -4.73
C ARG A 1 -30.22 10.04 -4.15
N TYR A 2 -28.92 10.09 -4.05
CA TYR A 2 -28.21 11.32 -3.75
C TYR A 2 -26.89 11.38 -4.53
N ILE A 3 -26.44 12.61 -4.76
CA ILE A 3 -25.11 12.92 -5.28
C ILE A 3 -24.48 13.90 -4.30
N GLU A 4 -23.25 13.66 -3.96
CA GLU A 4 -22.46 14.49 -3.06
C GLU A 4 -21.14 14.86 -3.72
N ILE A 5 -20.78 16.13 -3.62
CA ILE A 5 -19.47 16.62 -4.07
C ILE A 5 -18.78 17.19 -2.84
N ALA A 6 -17.57 16.72 -2.57
CA ALA A 6 -16.74 17.22 -1.49
C ALA A 6 -15.40 17.70 -2.06
N ALA A 7 -14.86 18.78 -1.49
CA ALA A 7 -13.52 19.25 -1.76
C ALA A 7 -12.89 19.75 -0.47
N ALA A 8 -11.60 19.50 -0.29
CA ALA A 8 -10.85 19.91 0.87
C ALA A 8 -9.46 20.43 0.48
N ALA A 9 -9.01 21.45 1.19
CA ALA A 9 -7.64 21.92 1.17
C ALA A 9 -7.19 22.11 2.62
N ALA A 10 -6.07 21.49 2.98
CA ALA A 10 -5.55 21.53 4.34
C ALA A 10 -4.02 21.64 4.34
N ALA A 11 -3.50 22.22 5.41
CA ALA A 11 -2.07 22.15 5.73
C ALA A 11 -1.91 21.43 7.06
N ARG A 12 -0.99 20.49 7.11
CA ARG A 12 -0.67 19.72 8.31
C ARG A 12 0.78 19.99 8.71
N THR A 13 1.01 20.40 9.94
CA THR A 13 2.36 20.49 10.48
C THR A 13 3.00 19.11 10.51
N PRO A 14 4.30 18.97 10.21
CA PRO A 14 5.01 17.70 10.35
C PRO A 14 4.84 17.15 11.76
N ARG A 15 4.77 15.83 11.88
CA ARG A 15 4.76 15.18 13.19
C ARG A 15 6.09 15.43 13.89
N ALA A 16 6.08 15.54 15.20
CA ALA A 16 7.30 15.74 15.95
C ALA A 16 8.38 14.69 15.65
N GLY A 17 7.97 13.42 15.42
CA GLY A 17 8.87 12.34 15.03
C GLY A 17 9.52 12.54 13.65
N ASP A 18 8.81 13.17 12.72
CA ASP A 18 9.30 13.38 11.34
C ASP A 18 10.19 14.63 11.22
N LEU A 19 10.29 15.44 12.30
CA LEU A 19 11.17 16.61 12.35
C LEU A 19 12.62 16.26 12.70
N PHE A 20 12.88 15.07 13.18
CA PHE A 20 14.21 14.60 13.55
C PHE A 20 14.65 13.47 12.63
N PHE A 21 15.93 13.41 12.32
CA PHE A 21 16.50 12.28 11.58
C PHE A 21 16.25 10.96 12.30
N GLN A 22 16.44 10.95 13.63
CA GLN A 22 16.11 9.82 14.49
C GLN A 22 15.65 10.31 15.87
N PRO A 23 14.34 10.34 16.13
CA PRO A 23 13.79 10.96 17.34
C PRO A 23 14.13 10.22 18.65
N LEU A 24 14.58 8.97 18.59
CA LEU A 24 14.86 8.18 19.79
C LEU A 24 16.20 8.52 20.45
N TYR A 25 17.20 8.94 19.68
CA TYR A 25 18.56 9.17 20.22
C TYR A 25 19.33 10.33 19.55
N ASN A 26 18.74 11.01 18.56
CA ASN A 26 19.41 12.06 17.82
C ASN A 26 18.55 13.33 17.79
N ASN A 27 19.13 14.44 18.23
CA ASN A 27 18.47 15.76 18.22
C ASN A 27 18.67 16.54 16.92
N ARG A 28 19.32 15.95 15.92
CA ARG A 28 19.46 16.59 14.61
C ARG A 28 18.11 16.69 13.93
N THR A 29 17.70 17.91 13.63
CA THR A 29 16.45 18.20 12.93
C THR A 29 16.62 18.15 11.42
N VAL A 30 15.56 17.83 10.73
CA VAL A 30 15.45 17.95 9.28
C VAL A 30 15.56 19.42 8.89
N ASP A 31 16.29 19.73 7.82
CA ASP A 31 16.51 21.09 7.36
C ASP A 31 15.23 21.67 6.74
N ASN A 32 14.87 22.89 7.19
CA ASN A 32 13.73 23.68 6.66
C ASN A 32 12.42 22.86 6.52
N PRO A 33 11.91 22.26 7.59
CA PRO A 33 10.66 21.52 7.53
C PRO A 33 9.50 22.48 7.21
N VAL A 34 8.69 22.11 6.23
CA VAL A 34 7.50 22.86 5.82
C VAL A 34 6.24 22.05 6.08
N PRO A 35 5.07 22.69 6.31
CA PRO A 35 3.82 21.98 6.44
C PRO A 35 3.47 21.20 5.19
N GLU A 36 3.00 19.97 5.38
CA GLU A 36 2.44 19.15 4.32
C GLU A 36 1.13 19.76 3.84
N ARG A 37 0.95 19.89 2.54
CA ARG A 37 -0.26 20.41 1.91
C ARG A 37 -1.06 19.27 1.31
N ILE A 38 -2.35 19.23 1.62
CA ILE A 38 -3.27 18.18 1.21
C ILE A 38 -4.41 18.84 0.44
N TYR A 39 -4.68 18.35 -0.75
CA TYR A 39 -5.83 18.72 -1.58
C TYR A 39 -6.59 17.46 -1.92
N ALA A 40 -7.91 17.49 -1.77
CA ALA A 40 -8.76 16.36 -2.11
C ALA A 40 -10.07 16.83 -2.72
N ALA A 41 -10.58 16.05 -3.67
CA ALA A 41 -11.91 16.20 -4.23
C ALA A 41 -12.55 14.82 -4.42
N GLU A 42 -13.85 14.74 -4.19
CA GLU A 42 -14.62 13.51 -4.29
C GLU A 42 -16.01 13.80 -4.84
N LEU A 43 -16.47 12.92 -5.72
CA LEU A 43 -17.84 12.88 -6.22
C LEU A 43 -18.44 11.52 -5.89
N ASN A 44 -19.44 11.51 -5.05
CA ASN A 44 -20.17 10.33 -4.63
C ASN A 44 -21.55 10.27 -5.25
N CYS A 45 -21.97 9.08 -5.69
CA CYS A 45 -23.32 8.80 -6.17
C CYS A 45 -23.86 7.55 -5.50
N ARG A 46 -25.09 7.61 -4.99
CA ARG A 46 -25.77 6.44 -4.45
C ARG A 46 -27.21 6.33 -4.97
N LEU A 47 -27.54 5.14 -5.41
CA LEU A 47 -28.87 4.75 -5.88
C LEU A 47 -29.37 3.58 -5.04
N THR A 48 -30.39 3.80 -4.22
CA THR A 48 -31.01 2.77 -3.40
C THR A 48 -32.35 2.35 -4.00
N GLY A 49 -32.50 1.10 -4.27
CA GLY A 49 -33.72 0.50 -4.82
C GLY A 49 -34.09 -0.83 -4.14
N PRO A 50 -35.28 -1.36 -4.42
CA PRO A 50 -35.74 -2.62 -3.83
C PRO A 50 -34.93 -3.83 -4.28
N VAL A 51 -34.39 -3.80 -5.50
CA VAL A 51 -33.60 -4.90 -6.11
C VAL A 51 -32.14 -4.60 -6.12
N VAL A 52 -31.75 -3.35 -6.40
CA VAL A 52 -30.35 -2.94 -6.55
C VAL A 52 -30.05 -1.77 -5.64
N ASP A 53 -28.98 -1.90 -4.86
CA ASP A 53 -28.30 -0.83 -4.15
C ASP A 53 -26.97 -0.59 -4.84
N PHE A 54 -26.76 0.61 -5.42
CA PHE A 54 -25.55 0.95 -6.18
C PHE A 54 -24.91 2.18 -5.59
N GLN A 55 -23.59 2.15 -5.52
CA GLN A 55 -22.78 3.32 -5.17
C GLN A 55 -21.57 3.42 -6.11
N ALA A 56 -21.19 4.66 -6.41
CA ALA A 56 -19.98 4.96 -7.15
C ALA A 56 -19.33 6.20 -6.57
N ALA A 57 -18.00 6.21 -6.56
CA ALA A 57 -17.20 7.35 -6.16
C ALA A 57 -16.11 7.62 -7.19
N PHE A 58 -15.84 8.90 -7.43
CA PHE A 58 -14.65 9.36 -8.13
C PHE A 58 -13.86 10.22 -7.16
N PHE A 59 -12.58 9.97 -7.03
CA PHE A 59 -11.74 10.68 -6.08
C PHE A 59 -10.44 11.14 -6.73
N ALA A 60 -9.94 12.26 -6.23
CA ALA A 60 -8.59 12.75 -6.51
C ALA A 60 -8.04 13.37 -5.23
N ALA A 61 -6.84 12.99 -4.84
CA ALA A 61 -6.14 13.56 -3.70
C ALA A 61 -4.67 13.77 -4.05
N MET A 62 -4.12 14.88 -3.57
CA MET A 62 -2.71 15.22 -3.76
C MET A 62 -2.13 15.66 -2.42
N THR A 63 -0.99 15.09 -2.08
CA THR A 63 -0.21 15.45 -0.89
C THR A 63 1.14 15.98 -1.34
N LEU A 64 1.54 17.13 -0.85
CA LEU A 64 2.80 17.80 -1.19
C LEU A 64 3.60 18.10 0.06
N ASP A 65 4.93 18.17 -0.13
CA ASP A 65 5.88 18.58 0.90
C ASP A 65 5.93 17.63 2.11
N GLY A 66 5.63 16.33 1.89
CA GLY A 66 5.78 15.30 2.90
C GLY A 66 7.24 15.13 3.34
N ILE A 67 7.41 14.72 4.60
CA ILE A 67 8.72 14.39 5.19
C ILE A 67 8.67 12.95 5.66
N GLU A 68 9.72 12.17 5.35
CA GLU A 68 9.89 10.80 5.81
C GLU A 68 11.29 10.61 6.37
N THR A 69 11.42 9.90 7.48
CA THR A 69 12.71 9.58 8.08
C THR A 69 12.87 8.07 8.25
N ARG A 70 14.08 7.57 8.05
CA ARG A 70 14.39 6.14 8.17
C ARG A 70 15.85 5.95 8.59
N THR A 71 16.10 4.96 9.44
CA THR A 71 17.45 4.48 9.75
C THR A 71 17.73 3.20 8.94
N TYR A 72 18.93 3.08 8.39
CA TYR A 72 19.37 1.92 7.62
C TYR A 72 20.88 1.75 7.72
N TYR A 73 21.38 0.55 7.37
CA TYR A 73 22.81 0.32 7.22
C TYR A 73 23.22 0.63 5.79
N ASP A 74 24.15 1.55 5.63
CA ASP A 74 24.70 1.94 4.34
C ASP A 74 25.91 1.06 3.98
N ASP A 75 25.73 0.15 3.00
CA ASP A 75 26.79 -0.77 2.58
C ASP A 75 27.95 -0.08 1.86
N MET A 76 27.73 1.11 1.27
CA MET A 76 28.77 1.87 0.58
C MET A 76 29.65 2.63 1.58
N ALA A 77 29.04 3.21 2.59
CA ALA A 77 29.74 3.90 3.68
C ALA A 77 30.17 2.96 4.81
N SER A 78 29.62 1.74 4.86
CA SER A 78 29.88 0.74 5.91
C SER A 78 29.52 1.23 7.32
N VAL A 79 28.44 2.01 7.45
CA VAL A 79 27.98 2.61 8.71
C VAL A 79 26.45 2.65 8.76
N TYR A 80 25.88 2.68 9.96
CA TYR A 80 24.45 3.00 10.12
C TYR A 80 24.23 4.48 9.80
N CYS A 81 23.16 4.76 9.09
CA CYS A 81 22.80 6.09 8.65
C CYS A 81 21.34 6.39 8.96
N ASP A 82 21.10 7.65 9.27
CA ASP A 82 19.78 8.24 9.35
C ASP A 82 19.49 9.04 8.07
N MET A 83 18.39 8.74 7.43
CA MET A 83 17.97 9.35 6.18
C MET A 83 16.71 10.19 6.40
N ALA A 84 16.71 11.41 5.92
CA ALA A 84 15.52 12.24 5.79
C ALA A 84 15.22 12.49 4.31
N VAL A 85 13.95 12.32 3.94
CA VAL A 85 13.40 12.58 2.61
C VAL A 85 12.42 13.73 2.73
N THR A 86 12.66 14.83 2.03
CA THR A 86 11.85 16.06 2.10
C THR A 86 11.27 16.42 0.74
N GLY A 87 10.10 17.08 0.75
CA GLY A 87 9.43 17.49 -0.47
C GLY A 87 8.73 16.32 -1.20
N VAL A 88 8.36 15.27 -0.46
CA VAL A 88 7.61 14.13 -1.02
C VAL A 88 6.26 14.63 -1.54
N GLY A 89 5.97 14.34 -2.80
CA GLY A 89 4.69 14.63 -3.44
C GLY A 89 4.04 13.33 -3.95
N ARG A 90 2.78 13.11 -3.58
CA ARG A 90 2.00 11.94 -4.01
C ARG A 90 0.65 12.38 -4.57
N MET A 91 0.17 11.62 -5.54
CA MET A 91 -1.16 11.75 -6.09
C MET A 91 -1.89 10.41 -6.01
N SER A 92 -3.17 10.49 -5.72
CA SER A 92 -4.10 9.37 -5.76
C SER A 92 -5.34 9.81 -6.50
N CYS A 93 -5.72 9.16 -7.58
CA CYS A 93 -6.98 9.42 -8.26
C CYS A 93 -7.58 8.12 -8.79
N GLY A 94 -8.90 8.07 -8.89
CA GLY A 94 -9.54 6.85 -9.33
C GLY A 94 -11.06 6.91 -9.29
N ALA A 95 -11.62 5.72 -9.56
CA ALA A 95 -13.04 5.46 -9.48
C ALA A 95 -13.30 4.15 -8.74
N GLU A 96 -14.34 4.13 -7.96
CA GLU A 96 -14.83 2.97 -7.24
C GLU A 96 -16.31 2.78 -7.54
N ALA A 97 -16.76 1.54 -7.64
CA ALA A 97 -18.17 1.21 -7.76
C ALA A 97 -18.49 -0.05 -6.99
N ALA A 98 -19.66 -0.08 -6.37
CA ALA A 98 -20.19 -1.26 -5.72
C ALA A 98 -21.70 -1.39 -5.96
N ALA A 99 -22.17 -2.63 -6.05
CA ALA A 99 -23.58 -2.94 -6.21
C ALA A 99 -23.97 -4.17 -5.38
N ASP A 100 -25.04 -4.05 -4.62
CA ASP A 100 -25.76 -5.15 -3.99
C ASP A 100 -27.02 -5.44 -4.77
N ILE A 101 -27.12 -6.65 -5.32
CA ILE A 101 -28.23 -7.08 -6.17
C ILE A 101 -28.99 -8.21 -5.47
N ARG A 102 -30.22 -7.94 -5.07
CA ARG A 102 -31.13 -8.93 -4.49
C ARG A 102 -31.74 -9.80 -5.60
N LEU A 103 -31.06 -10.90 -5.94
CA LEU A 103 -31.53 -11.83 -6.97
C LEU A 103 -32.86 -12.52 -6.58
N SER A 104 -33.05 -12.74 -5.28
CA SER A 104 -34.30 -13.21 -4.69
C SER A 104 -34.28 -12.92 -3.17
N TYR A 105 -35.34 -13.29 -2.48
CA TYR A 105 -35.41 -13.20 -1.01
C TYR A 105 -34.35 -14.05 -0.28
N ARG A 106 -33.66 -14.94 -0.99
CA ARG A 106 -32.61 -15.83 -0.45
C ARG A 106 -31.24 -15.58 -1.02
N TRP A 107 -31.10 -14.88 -2.12
CA TRP A 107 -29.85 -14.72 -2.82
C TRP A 107 -29.50 -13.25 -2.95
N LEU A 108 -28.29 -12.93 -2.52
CA LEU A 108 -27.67 -11.62 -2.68
C LEU A 108 -26.39 -11.78 -3.46
N LEU A 109 -26.22 -10.98 -4.50
CA LEU A 109 -24.97 -10.82 -5.23
C LEU A 109 -24.40 -9.43 -4.92
N SER A 110 -23.18 -9.40 -4.37
CA SER A 110 -22.43 -8.17 -4.12
C SER A 110 -21.24 -8.09 -5.07
N LEU A 111 -21.11 -6.98 -5.75
CA LEU A 111 -20.01 -6.68 -6.68
C LEU A 111 -19.35 -5.39 -6.25
N ALA A 112 -18.02 -5.36 -6.28
CA ALA A 112 -17.26 -4.12 -6.09
C ALA A 112 -16.04 -4.10 -7.01
N ALA A 113 -15.68 -2.93 -7.49
CA ALA A 113 -14.47 -2.72 -8.29
C ALA A 113 -13.89 -1.34 -8.00
N SER A 114 -12.58 -1.24 -8.04
CA SER A 114 -11.85 0.02 -7.94
C SER A 114 -10.73 0.04 -8.97
N ALA A 115 -10.56 1.18 -9.63
CA ALA A 115 -9.45 1.44 -10.54
C ALA A 115 -8.87 2.81 -10.20
N GLY A 116 -7.58 2.86 -9.89
CA GLY A 116 -6.89 4.08 -9.50
C GLY A 116 -5.50 4.20 -10.06
N CYS A 117 -4.92 5.37 -9.89
CA CYS A 117 -3.53 5.71 -10.11
C CYS A 117 -2.99 6.30 -8.82
N TYR A 118 -1.94 5.69 -8.27
CA TYR A 118 -1.30 6.09 -7.02
C TYR A 118 0.19 6.25 -7.30
N GLU A 119 0.67 7.47 -7.38
CA GLU A 119 2.03 7.74 -7.84
C GLU A 119 2.72 8.86 -7.07
N TYR A 120 4.04 8.86 -7.13
CA TYR A 120 4.88 9.97 -6.74
C TYR A 120 4.93 10.98 -7.88
N ILE A 121 4.56 12.24 -7.60
CA ILE A 121 4.47 13.31 -8.60
C ILE A 121 5.62 14.31 -8.54
N ARG A 122 6.58 14.10 -7.64
CA ARG A 122 7.75 14.95 -7.46
C ARG A 122 9.00 14.13 -7.19
N ASP A 123 10.11 14.76 -7.45
CA ASP A 123 11.45 14.28 -7.09
C ASP A 123 11.83 14.87 -5.72
N PRO A 124 11.73 14.11 -4.63
CA PRO A 124 12.07 14.59 -3.30
C PRO A 124 13.58 14.73 -3.13
N ARG A 125 13.98 15.40 -2.06
CA ARG A 125 15.39 15.53 -1.66
C ARG A 125 15.71 14.57 -0.54
N VAL A 126 16.87 13.97 -0.62
CA VAL A 126 17.38 12.99 0.35
C VAL A 126 18.61 13.56 1.02
N THR A 127 18.63 13.55 2.35
CA THR A 127 19.81 13.83 3.16
C THR A 127 20.11 12.62 4.01
N VAL A 128 21.36 12.17 4.02
CA VAL A 128 21.84 11.00 4.75
C VAL A 128 22.96 11.42 5.66
N LEU A 129 22.84 11.12 6.95
CA LEU A 129 23.82 11.38 7.98
C LEU A 129 24.27 10.06 8.62
N SER A 130 25.54 9.99 9.00
CA SER A 130 26.05 8.91 9.86
C SER A 130 25.41 9.00 11.23
N ASP A 131 24.96 7.87 11.80
CA ASP A 131 24.40 7.84 13.16
C ASP A 131 25.48 7.96 14.24
N VAL A 132 26.75 7.79 13.89
CA VAL A 132 27.87 7.84 14.84
C VAL A 132 28.21 9.28 15.24
N ASP A 133 28.30 10.19 14.27
CA ASP A 133 28.81 11.54 14.46
C ASP A 133 28.01 12.63 13.74
N ASN A 134 26.89 12.27 13.10
CA ASN A 134 26.08 13.13 12.23
C ASN A 134 26.86 13.73 11.04
N SER A 135 27.99 13.14 10.65
CA SER A 135 28.68 13.54 9.44
C SER A 135 27.81 13.26 8.21
N ALA A 136 27.90 14.16 7.24
CA ALA A 136 27.12 14.04 6.01
C ALA A 136 27.66 12.92 5.12
N VAL A 137 26.82 11.94 4.80
CA VAL A 137 27.08 10.89 3.80
C VAL A 137 26.55 11.34 2.45
N ASP A 138 25.39 11.99 2.43
CA ASP A 138 24.78 12.64 1.27
C ASP A 138 23.92 13.82 1.72
N VAL A 139 23.92 14.93 0.98
CA VAL A 139 23.19 16.13 1.38
C VAL A 139 22.34 16.65 0.23
N GLN A 140 20.99 16.71 0.49
CA GLN A 140 20.03 17.29 -0.45
C GLN A 140 20.09 16.69 -1.86
N ALA A 141 20.48 15.41 -1.97
CA ALA A 141 20.49 14.69 -3.23
C ALA A 141 19.08 14.60 -3.81
N VAL A 142 18.91 14.85 -5.09
CA VAL A 142 17.63 14.72 -5.77
C VAL A 142 17.36 13.23 -6.02
N SER A 143 16.23 12.74 -5.56
CA SER A 143 15.75 11.38 -5.83
C SER A 143 14.72 11.41 -6.95
N ARG A 144 15.02 10.78 -8.07
CA ARG A 144 14.15 10.70 -9.25
C ARG A 144 12.98 9.73 -9.03
N MET A 145 12.05 10.13 -8.15
CA MET A 145 10.86 9.34 -7.82
C MET A 145 9.63 9.72 -8.63
N GLY A 146 9.63 10.88 -9.26
CA GLY A 146 8.51 11.33 -10.10
C GLY A 146 8.14 10.27 -11.14
N GLY A 147 6.87 9.86 -11.17
CA GLY A 147 6.35 8.80 -12.02
C GLY A 147 6.53 7.37 -11.47
N CYS A 148 7.11 7.19 -10.28
CA CYS A 148 7.04 5.90 -9.59
C CYS A 148 5.66 5.71 -8.96
N GLU A 149 5.17 4.46 -9.02
CA GLU A 149 3.93 4.09 -8.35
C GLU A 149 4.14 3.97 -6.83
N THR A 150 3.15 4.35 -6.04
CA THR A 150 3.21 4.06 -4.60
C THR A 150 2.99 2.57 -4.35
N GLY A 151 3.77 1.99 -3.45
CA GLY A 151 3.61 0.60 -3.07
C GLY A 151 2.43 0.38 -2.13
N GLY A 152 2.07 -0.89 -1.97
CA GLY A 152 1.12 -1.34 -0.95
C GLY A 152 -0.33 -1.41 -1.42
N ALA A 153 -0.87 -0.43 -2.10
CA ALA A 153 -2.26 -0.47 -2.61
C ALA A 153 -2.32 -1.01 -4.04
N PRO A 154 -3.18 -1.98 -4.35
CA PRO A 154 -3.48 -2.36 -5.73
C PRO A 154 -4.14 -1.19 -6.47
N GLN A 155 -3.74 -0.95 -7.71
CA GLN A 155 -4.38 0.08 -8.54
C GLN A 155 -5.63 -0.43 -9.26
N LEU A 156 -5.82 -1.74 -9.27
CA LEU A 156 -7.02 -2.38 -9.78
C LEU A 156 -7.48 -3.45 -8.82
N THR A 157 -8.73 -3.36 -8.34
CA THR A 157 -9.35 -4.39 -7.51
C THR A 157 -10.72 -4.73 -8.05
N ALA A 158 -11.11 -5.99 -7.86
CA ALA A 158 -12.49 -6.43 -8.09
C ALA A 158 -12.86 -7.46 -7.03
N LEU A 159 -14.11 -7.43 -6.59
CA LEU A 159 -14.70 -8.40 -5.67
C LEU A 159 -16.08 -8.82 -6.18
N ALA A 160 -16.34 -10.10 -6.17
CA ALA A 160 -17.67 -10.65 -6.37
C ALA A 160 -17.98 -11.59 -5.21
N GLU A 161 -19.11 -11.39 -4.56
CA GLU A 161 -19.61 -12.28 -3.49
C GLU A 161 -21.04 -12.70 -3.80
N ILE A 162 -21.33 -13.98 -3.67
CA ILE A 162 -22.69 -14.51 -3.69
C ILE A 162 -23.02 -15.07 -2.30
N ALA A 163 -24.12 -14.62 -1.73
CA ALA A 163 -24.62 -15.07 -0.43
C ALA A 163 -26.00 -15.73 -0.57
N TRP A 164 -26.17 -16.86 0.11
CA TRP A 164 -27.43 -17.57 0.19
C TRP A 164 -27.92 -17.63 1.64
N PHE A 165 -29.18 -17.31 1.84
CA PHE A 165 -29.91 -17.35 3.11
C PHE A 165 -30.97 -18.44 3.07
N GLY A 166 -30.62 -19.61 3.58
CA GLY A 166 -31.47 -20.80 3.56
C GLY A 166 -32.50 -20.83 4.67
N PRO A 167 -33.39 -21.84 4.63
CA PRO A 167 -34.38 -22.05 5.68
C PRO A 167 -33.73 -22.48 7.00
N LYS A 168 -34.46 -22.32 8.09
CA LYS A 168 -34.06 -22.76 9.44
C LYS A 168 -32.70 -22.18 9.91
N GLY A 169 -32.32 -21.00 9.40
CA GLY A 169 -31.10 -20.30 9.84
C GLY A 169 -29.78 -20.79 9.23
N TRP A 170 -29.82 -21.55 8.15
CA TRP A 170 -28.67 -21.86 7.32
C TRP A 170 -28.29 -20.67 6.43
N GLY A 171 -27.03 -20.51 6.12
CA GLY A 171 -26.58 -19.63 5.09
C GLY A 171 -25.15 -19.93 4.71
N CYS A 172 -24.80 -19.57 3.48
CA CYS A 172 -23.43 -19.66 2.97
C CYS A 172 -23.13 -18.45 2.09
N ARG A 173 -21.84 -18.19 1.92
CA ARG A 173 -21.34 -17.22 0.97
C ARG A 173 -20.07 -17.74 0.31
N ALA A 174 -19.83 -17.30 -0.90
CA ALA A 174 -18.58 -17.51 -1.61
C ALA A 174 -18.17 -16.17 -2.23
N SER A 175 -16.90 -15.84 -2.13
CA SER A 175 -16.36 -14.59 -2.69
C SER A 175 -15.08 -14.86 -3.46
N ALA A 176 -14.93 -14.12 -4.57
CA ALA A 176 -13.74 -14.10 -5.40
C ALA A 176 -13.21 -12.67 -5.44
N GLY A 177 -11.92 -12.50 -5.15
CA GLY A 177 -11.22 -11.23 -5.15
C GLY A 177 -10.08 -11.22 -6.15
N TYR A 178 -9.88 -10.08 -6.80
CA TYR A 178 -8.76 -9.81 -7.69
C TYR A 178 -8.06 -8.53 -7.29
N ALA A 179 -6.72 -8.54 -7.32
CA ALA A 179 -5.88 -7.38 -7.09
C ALA A 179 -4.76 -7.35 -8.13
N GLY A 180 -4.76 -6.32 -8.96
CA GLY A 180 -3.80 -6.15 -10.06
C GLY A 180 -3.11 -4.79 -10.03
N ARG A 181 -2.11 -4.62 -10.92
CA ARG A 181 -1.28 -3.41 -11.00
C ARG A 181 -0.73 -3.02 -9.63
N ARG A 182 -0.04 -3.95 -8.99
CA ARG A 182 0.58 -3.78 -7.69
C ARG A 182 2.08 -3.57 -7.84
N TYR A 183 2.64 -2.70 -7.02
CA TYR A 183 4.04 -2.33 -7.08
C TYR A 183 4.69 -2.42 -5.72
N VAL A 184 5.98 -2.67 -5.72
CA VAL A 184 6.83 -2.58 -4.54
C VAL A 184 7.03 -1.11 -4.19
N GLU A 185 7.02 -0.76 -2.89
CA GLU A 185 7.30 0.61 -2.46
C GLU A 185 8.73 1.02 -2.88
N PRO A 186 8.88 2.10 -3.67
CA PRO A 186 10.18 2.52 -4.16
C PRO A 186 11.00 3.16 -3.05
N MET A 187 12.31 2.94 -3.05
CA MET A 187 13.23 3.54 -2.10
C MET A 187 13.93 4.77 -2.71
N PRO A 188 13.77 5.95 -2.09
CA PRO A 188 14.31 7.20 -2.62
C PRO A 188 15.81 7.16 -2.90
N LEU A 189 16.59 6.54 -2.02
CA LEU A 189 18.05 6.50 -2.13
C LEU A 189 18.55 5.79 -3.41
N ARG A 190 17.82 4.81 -3.92
CA ARG A 190 18.17 4.11 -5.16
C ARG A 190 18.14 5.02 -6.40
N ARG A 191 17.42 6.12 -6.31
CA ARG A 191 17.16 7.03 -7.44
C ARG A 191 17.93 8.35 -7.34
N THR A 192 18.92 8.40 -6.45
CA THR A 192 19.84 9.55 -6.31
C THR A 192 21.06 9.43 -7.23
N ASP A 193 21.75 10.53 -7.43
CA ASP A 193 23.00 10.57 -8.20
C ASP A 193 24.15 9.79 -7.54
N ARG A 194 24.02 9.42 -6.27
CA ARG A 194 24.96 8.54 -5.59
C ARG A 194 25.12 7.19 -6.31
N ILE A 195 24.07 6.67 -6.89
CA ILE A 195 24.10 5.46 -7.71
C ILE A 195 24.68 5.77 -9.11
N ALA A 196 24.24 6.87 -9.72
CA ALA A 196 24.72 7.27 -11.04
C ALA A 196 26.21 7.67 -11.06
N GLY A 197 26.76 8.09 -9.91
CA GLY A 197 28.18 8.47 -9.75
C GLY A 197 29.14 7.29 -9.57
N GLN A 198 28.65 6.05 -9.53
CA GLN A 198 29.55 4.87 -9.46
C GLN A 198 30.37 4.73 -10.74
N GLY A 199 31.68 4.49 -10.60
CA GLY A 199 32.55 4.21 -11.72
C GLY A 199 32.09 2.99 -12.52
N GLY A 200 32.17 3.08 -13.85
CA GLY A 200 31.83 1.96 -14.74
C GLY A 200 30.35 1.59 -14.82
N ILE A 201 29.45 2.44 -14.32
CA ILE A 201 28.00 2.23 -14.45
C ILE A 201 27.58 2.52 -15.91
N THR A 202 26.83 1.60 -16.50
CA THR A 202 26.18 1.83 -17.79
C THR A 202 24.75 2.34 -17.57
N ARG A 203 24.19 3.02 -18.59
CA ARG A 203 22.81 3.46 -18.53
C ARG A 203 21.85 2.29 -18.32
N GLU A 204 22.08 1.18 -18.99
CA GLU A 204 21.26 -0.04 -18.82
C GLU A 204 21.28 -0.58 -17.39
N PHE A 205 22.47 -0.55 -16.75
CA PHE A 205 22.60 -0.96 -15.36
C PHE A 205 21.85 0.00 -14.43
N PHE A 206 21.98 1.32 -14.65
CA PHE A 206 21.25 2.32 -13.88
C PHE A 206 19.74 2.16 -14.03
N ASP A 207 19.25 1.99 -15.25
CA ASP A 207 17.83 1.78 -15.53
C ASP A 207 17.31 0.49 -14.87
N ALA A 208 18.10 -0.58 -14.88
CA ALA A 208 17.76 -1.83 -14.19
C ALA A 208 17.78 -1.67 -12.67
N PHE A 209 18.71 -0.87 -12.13
CA PHE A 209 18.83 -0.60 -10.70
C PHE A 209 17.67 0.21 -10.16
N THR A 210 17.18 1.19 -10.92
CA THR A 210 16.12 2.13 -10.52
C THR A 210 14.72 1.69 -10.92
N ARG A 211 14.61 0.66 -11.79
CA ARG A 211 13.30 0.14 -12.22
C ARG A 211 12.50 -0.37 -11.04
N GLN A 212 11.32 0.20 -10.85
CA GLN A 212 10.39 -0.27 -9.83
C GLN A 212 9.85 -1.66 -10.18
N GLU A 213 9.84 -2.56 -9.22
CA GLU A 213 9.33 -3.91 -9.36
C GLU A 213 7.81 -3.90 -9.31
N ARG A 214 7.18 -4.50 -10.33
CA ARG A 214 5.75 -4.79 -10.34
C ARG A 214 5.51 -6.17 -9.75
N LEU A 215 4.60 -6.26 -8.78
CA LEU A 215 4.18 -7.51 -8.19
C LEU A 215 3.20 -8.26 -9.11
N PRO A 216 3.20 -9.60 -9.06
CA PRO A 216 2.20 -10.39 -9.76
C PRO A 216 0.77 -10.02 -9.34
N ASP A 217 -0.17 -10.14 -10.24
CA ASP A 217 -1.59 -9.99 -9.91
C ASP A 217 -2.00 -11.11 -8.95
N ALA A 218 -2.91 -10.83 -8.03
CA ALA A 218 -3.38 -11.78 -7.03
C ALA A 218 -4.86 -12.09 -7.21
N PHE A 219 -5.20 -13.35 -7.03
CA PHE A 219 -6.57 -13.83 -7.02
C PHE A 219 -6.84 -14.60 -5.73
N THR A 220 -7.97 -14.34 -5.10
CA THR A 220 -8.39 -15.02 -3.87
C THR A 220 -9.78 -15.61 -4.01
N LEU A 221 -9.99 -16.76 -3.40
CA LEU A 221 -11.30 -17.42 -3.32
C LEU A 221 -11.56 -17.78 -1.85
N ASP A 222 -12.67 -17.28 -1.31
CA ASP A 222 -13.07 -17.53 0.07
C ASP A 222 -14.49 -18.11 0.11
N ALA A 223 -14.80 -18.84 1.18
CA ALA A 223 -16.14 -19.34 1.43
C ALA A 223 -16.49 -19.27 2.91
N ALA A 224 -17.75 -19.13 3.22
CA ALA A 224 -18.24 -19.20 4.58
C ALA A 224 -19.56 -19.99 4.65
N LEU A 225 -19.73 -20.75 5.71
CA LEU A 225 -20.96 -21.46 6.07
C LEU A 225 -21.36 -21.02 7.47
N PHE A 226 -22.62 -20.71 7.66
CA PHE A 226 -23.13 -20.36 8.98
C PHE A 226 -24.48 -21.03 9.26
N LYS A 227 -24.70 -21.28 10.54
CA LYS A 227 -25.93 -21.84 11.07
C LYS A 227 -26.34 -21.10 12.33
N SER A 228 -27.56 -20.60 12.33
CA SER A 228 -28.17 -19.95 13.51
C SER A 228 -29.30 -20.84 14.08
N PHE A 229 -29.18 -21.12 15.36
CA PHE A 229 -30.23 -21.80 16.15
C PHE A 229 -30.93 -20.72 16.99
N ARG A 230 -32.23 -20.66 16.88
CA ARG A 230 -33.07 -19.73 17.65
C ARG A 230 -33.82 -20.49 18.71
N PHE A 231 -33.67 -20.08 19.94
CA PHE A 231 -34.42 -20.53 21.10
C PHE A 231 -35.36 -19.42 21.55
N GLU A 232 -36.26 -19.68 22.48
CA GLU A 232 -37.26 -18.69 22.92
C GLU A 232 -36.64 -17.35 23.38
N ARG A 233 -35.55 -17.41 24.13
CA ARG A 233 -34.87 -16.20 24.68
C ARG A 233 -33.41 -16.05 24.26
N SER A 234 -32.94 -16.94 23.40
CA SER A 234 -31.52 -16.94 23.05
C SER A 234 -31.28 -17.37 21.61
N ARG A 235 -30.11 -17.06 21.11
CA ARG A 235 -29.63 -17.42 19.77
C ARG A 235 -28.20 -17.95 19.83
N LEU A 236 -27.97 -19.11 19.26
CA LEU A 236 -26.66 -19.68 19.04
C LEU A 236 -26.34 -19.59 17.54
N THR A 237 -25.21 -19.03 17.17
CA THR A 237 -24.74 -18.98 15.79
C THR A 237 -23.34 -19.60 15.71
N ALA A 238 -23.19 -20.61 14.85
CA ALA A 238 -21.91 -21.19 14.47
C ALA A 238 -21.57 -20.72 13.05
N SER A 239 -20.35 -20.32 12.82
CA SER A 239 -19.86 -19.80 11.54
C SER A 239 -18.48 -20.37 11.27
N LEU A 240 -18.31 -21.04 10.13
CA LEU A 240 -17.04 -21.52 9.60
C LEU A 240 -16.68 -20.67 8.39
N MET A 241 -15.52 -20.02 8.43
CA MET A 241 -14.94 -19.26 7.31
C MET A 241 -13.70 -19.98 6.81
N LEU A 242 -13.59 -20.15 5.52
CA LEU A 242 -12.45 -20.69 4.80
C LEU A 242 -11.88 -19.60 3.92
N ARG A 243 -10.61 -19.26 4.10
CA ARG A 243 -9.92 -18.25 3.31
C ARG A 243 -8.84 -18.87 2.45
N ASN A 244 -8.63 -18.25 1.30
CA ASN A 244 -7.62 -18.66 0.32
C ASN A 244 -7.81 -20.15 -0.07
N LEU A 245 -8.99 -20.50 -0.59
CA LEU A 245 -9.33 -21.87 -0.99
C LEU A 245 -8.40 -22.40 -2.08
N THR A 246 -7.86 -21.54 -2.94
CA THR A 246 -6.85 -21.88 -3.95
C THR A 246 -5.57 -22.41 -3.29
N GLY A 247 -5.27 -21.96 -2.07
CA GLY A 247 -4.12 -22.41 -1.29
C GLY A 247 -2.79 -21.81 -1.77
N GLU A 248 -2.84 -20.74 -2.54
CA GLU A 248 -1.62 -20.05 -3.00
C GLU A 248 -0.93 -19.38 -1.81
N ALA A 249 0.20 -19.96 -1.39
CA ALA A 249 1.03 -19.44 -0.30
C ALA A 249 2.08 -18.42 -0.79
N ASP A 250 2.41 -18.46 -2.08
CA ASP A 250 3.45 -17.60 -2.68
C ASP A 250 2.92 -16.27 -3.21
N THR A 251 1.65 -15.98 -2.96
CA THR A 251 1.07 -14.69 -3.33
C THR A 251 1.72 -13.57 -2.54
N VAL A 252 2.48 -12.72 -3.21
CA VAL A 252 3.06 -11.53 -2.60
C VAL A 252 1.96 -10.52 -2.28
N TYR A 253 1.82 -10.17 -1.02
CA TYR A 253 0.81 -9.19 -0.57
C TYR A 253 1.27 -7.75 -0.74
N GLY A 254 2.55 -7.48 -0.53
CA GLY A 254 3.18 -6.18 -0.67
C GLY A 254 4.69 -6.27 -0.49
N GLY A 255 5.38 -5.16 -0.52
CA GLY A 255 6.81 -5.13 -0.31
C GLY A 255 7.41 -3.73 -0.50
N TYR A 256 8.71 -3.65 -0.24
CA TYR A 256 9.48 -2.44 -0.45
C TYR A 256 10.86 -2.80 -1.02
N GLU A 257 11.42 -1.91 -1.81
CA GLU A 257 12.78 -2.03 -2.30
C GLU A 257 13.77 -2.00 -1.12
N SER A 258 14.74 -2.90 -1.11
CA SER A 258 15.78 -2.90 -0.07
C SER A 258 16.70 -1.69 -0.23
N LEU A 259 17.03 -1.01 0.87
CA LEU A 259 18.08 0.01 0.91
C LEU A 259 19.49 -0.60 0.86
N ARG A 260 19.60 -1.91 1.14
CA ARG A 260 20.88 -2.63 1.12
C ARG A 260 21.34 -2.87 -0.32
N VAL A 261 22.64 -2.76 -0.51
CA VAL A 261 23.32 -3.04 -1.77
C VAL A 261 24.44 -4.06 -1.54
N ARG A 262 24.79 -4.82 -2.57
CA ARG A 262 25.90 -5.77 -2.50
C ARG A 262 27.00 -5.35 -3.46
N ARG A 263 28.23 -5.49 -3.03
CA ARG A 263 29.41 -5.28 -3.86
C ARG A 263 29.54 -6.39 -4.90
N ILE A 264 29.66 -6.05 -6.18
CA ILE A 264 29.73 -7.04 -7.28
C ILE A 264 31.08 -7.05 -8.01
N ARG A 265 31.93 -6.05 -7.81
CA ARG A 265 33.31 -6.03 -8.29
C ARG A 265 34.27 -5.68 -7.17
N PRO A 266 35.23 -6.53 -6.80
CA PRO A 266 36.30 -6.17 -5.91
C PRO A 266 37.40 -5.42 -6.69
N GLY A 267 37.90 -4.30 -6.18
CA GLY A 267 38.95 -3.50 -6.80
C GLY A 267 38.62 -2.01 -6.81
N ASP A 268 39.39 -1.23 -7.55
CA ASP A 268 39.21 0.25 -7.65
C ASP A 268 37.89 0.63 -8.32
N ASP A 269 37.36 -0.23 -9.21
CA ASP A 269 36.05 -0.09 -9.83
C ASP A 269 34.98 -0.89 -9.06
N THR A 270 34.72 -0.48 -7.83
CA THR A 270 33.67 -1.11 -7.03
C THR A 270 32.29 -0.76 -7.55
N LEU A 271 31.56 -1.74 -8.02
CA LEU A 271 30.17 -1.61 -8.44
C LEU A 271 29.24 -2.25 -7.40
N TYR A 272 28.16 -1.58 -7.10
CA TYR A 272 27.13 -2.06 -6.17
C TYR A 272 25.84 -2.41 -6.92
N ALA A 273 25.23 -3.52 -6.58
CA ALA A 273 23.92 -3.94 -7.09
C ALA A 273 22.89 -3.99 -5.95
N PRO A 274 21.61 -3.76 -6.24
CA PRO A 274 20.58 -3.82 -5.22
C PRO A 274 20.39 -5.26 -4.73
N HIS A 275 20.00 -5.40 -3.47
CA HIS A 275 19.36 -6.62 -3.01
C HIS A 275 17.94 -6.71 -3.56
N ALA A 276 17.40 -7.92 -3.64
CA ALA A 276 16.00 -8.15 -3.97
C ALA A 276 15.07 -7.38 -3.01
N SER A 277 13.91 -7.01 -3.51
CA SER A 277 12.87 -6.39 -2.70
C SER A 277 12.45 -7.27 -1.53
N ARG A 278 12.09 -6.66 -0.43
CA ARG A 278 11.51 -7.33 0.72
C ARG A 278 10.03 -7.49 0.49
N CYS A 279 9.56 -8.72 0.39
CA CYS A 279 8.16 -9.02 0.16
C CYS A 279 7.50 -9.56 1.43
N THR A 280 6.23 -9.23 1.59
CA THR A 280 5.32 -9.85 2.54
C THR A 280 4.34 -10.71 1.76
N TYR A 281 4.11 -11.92 2.27
CA TYR A 281 3.27 -12.90 1.59
C TYR A 281 1.88 -12.95 2.21
N ALA A 282 0.90 -13.33 1.41
CA ALA A 282 -0.45 -13.60 1.88
C ALA A 282 -0.47 -14.80 2.84
N TRP A 283 -1.45 -14.81 3.73
CA TRP A 283 -1.68 -15.97 4.58
C TRP A 283 -2.06 -17.19 3.71
N PRO A 284 -1.51 -18.36 3.99
CA PRO A 284 -1.90 -19.58 3.32
C PRO A 284 -3.37 -19.91 3.62
N ARG A 285 -3.87 -21.02 3.08
CA ARG A 285 -5.21 -21.50 3.38
C ARG A 285 -5.44 -21.52 4.88
N SER A 286 -6.50 -20.86 5.31
CA SER A 286 -6.85 -20.74 6.73
C SER A 286 -8.35 -20.94 6.96
N PHE A 287 -8.71 -21.35 8.15
CA PHE A 287 -10.10 -21.48 8.57
C PHE A 287 -10.31 -20.83 9.93
N TYR A 288 -11.52 -20.32 10.13
CA TYR A 288 -11.95 -19.72 11.38
C TYR A 288 -13.30 -20.29 11.76
N LEU A 289 -13.41 -20.86 12.95
CA LEU A 289 -14.66 -21.27 13.55
C LEU A 289 -15.06 -20.28 14.64
N THR A 290 -16.22 -19.67 14.48
CA THR A 290 -16.78 -18.74 15.47
C THR A 290 -18.08 -19.29 16.00
N ILE A 291 -18.23 -19.33 17.31
CA ILE A 291 -19.46 -19.68 18.01
C ILE A 291 -19.89 -18.48 18.83
N SER A 292 -21.07 -17.95 18.56
CA SER A 292 -21.65 -16.80 19.26
C SER A 292 -22.97 -17.20 19.91
N TYR A 293 -23.08 -16.92 21.19
CA TYR A 293 -24.32 -17.13 21.95
C TYR A 293 -24.81 -15.79 22.48
N ARG A 294 -26.07 -15.49 22.22
CA ARG A 294 -26.75 -14.29 22.70
C ARG A 294 -27.99 -14.72 23.50
N PHE A 295 -28.08 -14.24 24.72
CA PHE A 295 -29.19 -14.47 25.66
C PHE A 295 -29.94 -13.18 25.95
#